data_3e82443166b88edff943aa94b123a25f
#
_entry.id   3e82443166b88edff943aa94b123a25f
#
_cell.length_a   1.000
_cell.length_b   1.000
_cell.length_c   1.000
_cell.angle_alpha   90.00
_cell.angle_beta   90.00
_cell.angle_gamma   90.00
#
_symmetry.space_group_name_H-M   'P 1'
#
loop_
_entity.id
_entity.type
_entity.pdbx_description
1 polymer ?
#
loop_
_entity_poly.entity_id
_entity_poly.type
_entity_poly.pdbx_seq_one_letter_code
_entity_poly.pdbx_strand_id
1 'polypeptide(L)'
;MAASCLGALRDLAVRTIRDCAFTKRASYFGKEEDTVVLLPSGDEKYLSFWVRDCAMMAESGLLPDRDLERYLSIVALCGQNGADTRFLENGLTVPPYAVADHINYDGCAVFFPGTYRSGTDQGNGSYGFSPPFCDNYFFILMAAQYVAQSGDVAILGKDFGGMTLTERLERAAYGYNIDRESGLCESAAGAYTVDWGFVDTVKKSGKLLMASLLRHNAHAALAKLCDAVGESVKGKQYLAEAHKIADNVRKTFYDDASGWLYSATGIGHQYDVWGTAYAVFSGVISKQRTLEALSRAYRGGTAVVNGYVRHIPADCNHSSASAWESSTTALDRYQNGAYWATATGWYAYALWRYDRTTDILTDFLAHTARFSAHGAPFEWIDRETENLSGLYYGTSGALPYIGALRIAAEGGSI
;
A
#
# COMPACT_ATOMS: atom_id res chain seq x y z
N MET A 1 -30.02 11.18 15.56
CA MET A 1 -29.22 11.92 14.57
C MET A 1 -28.54 10.90 13.68
N ALA A 2 -28.70 10.96 12.38
CA ALA A 2 -27.89 10.13 11.47
C ALA A 2 -26.41 10.50 11.69
N ALA A 3 -25.55 9.50 11.84
CA ALA A 3 -24.13 9.74 11.89
C ALA A 3 -23.69 10.40 10.58
N SER A 4 -22.74 11.35 10.63
CA SER A 4 -22.11 11.86 9.39
C SER A 4 -21.41 10.72 8.66
N CYS A 5 -21.23 10.83 7.36
CA CYS A 5 -20.49 9.82 6.59
C CYS A 5 -19.08 9.58 7.17
N LEU A 6 -18.39 10.66 7.54
CA LEU A 6 -17.09 10.58 8.21
C LEU A 6 -17.15 9.79 9.54
N GLY A 7 -18.20 10.03 10.36
CA GLY A 7 -18.41 9.29 11.60
C GLY A 7 -18.62 7.80 11.37
N ALA A 8 -19.47 7.44 10.40
CA ALA A 8 -19.72 6.03 10.04
C ALA A 8 -18.47 5.32 9.51
N LEU A 9 -17.67 5.99 8.68
CA LEU A 9 -16.40 5.46 8.19
C LEU A 9 -15.36 5.29 9.31
N ARG A 10 -15.32 6.25 10.25
CA ARG A 10 -14.46 6.13 11.42
C ARG A 10 -14.84 4.92 12.28
N ASP A 11 -16.13 4.75 12.56
CA ASP A 11 -16.62 3.63 13.36
C ASP A 11 -16.34 2.28 12.70
N LEU A 12 -16.47 2.21 11.36
CA LEU A 12 -16.10 1.05 10.57
C LEU A 12 -14.59 0.77 10.67
N ALA A 13 -13.74 1.78 10.49
CA ALA A 13 -12.29 1.66 10.58
C ALA A 13 -11.84 1.20 11.98
N VAL A 14 -12.38 1.80 13.05
CA VAL A 14 -12.09 1.40 14.43
C VAL A 14 -12.44 -0.06 14.68
N ARG A 15 -13.64 -0.50 14.26
CA ARG A 15 -14.05 -1.91 14.41
C ARG A 15 -13.14 -2.83 13.64
N THR A 16 -12.87 -2.51 12.37
CA THR A 16 -12.05 -3.34 11.49
C THR A 16 -10.63 -3.51 12.03
N ILE A 17 -9.99 -2.41 12.45
CA ILE A 17 -8.64 -2.45 13.04
C ILE A 17 -8.64 -3.28 14.32
N ARG A 18 -9.63 -3.07 15.21
CA ARG A 18 -9.76 -3.87 16.44
C ARG A 18 -9.89 -5.36 16.13
N ASP A 19 -10.72 -5.71 15.17
CA ASP A 19 -11.01 -7.09 14.83
C ASP A 19 -9.82 -7.75 14.08
N CYS A 20 -8.89 -6.96 13.51
CA CYS A 20 -7.62 -7.41 12.96
C CYS A 20 -6.48 -7.53 14.00
N ALA A 21 -6.69 -7.06 15.24
CA ALA A 21 -5.70 -7.10 16.31
C ALA A 21 -5.85 -8.38 17.17
N PHE A 22 -4.91 -9.29 17.05
CA PHE A 22 -4.93 -10.58 17.76
C PHE A 22 -3.77 -10.73 18.73
N THR A 23 -4.03 -11.27 19.90
CA THR A 23 -2.95 -11.69 20.79
C THR A 23 -2.40 -13.03 20.33
N LYS A 24 -1.11 -13.07 19.99
CA LYS A 24 -0.39 -14.25 19.50
C LYS A 24 0.84 -14.53 20.37
N ARG A 25 1.12 -15.79 20.54
CA ARG A 25 2.38 -16.25 21.13
C ARG A 25 3.49 -16.08 20.08
N ALA A 26 4.43 -15.17 20.29
CA ALA A 26 5.43 -14.77 19.31
C ALA A 26 6.82 -14.55 19.91
N SER A 27 7.87 -14.70 19.12
CA SER A 27 9.28 -14.61 19.51
C SER A 27 10.04 -13.51 18.76
N TYR A 28 9.39 -12.40 18.43
CA TYR A 28 10.00 -11.30 17.66
C TYR A 28 11.28 -10.71 18.29
N PHE A 29 11.39 -10.77 19.60
CA PHE A 29 12.53 -10.18 20.34
C PHE A 29 13.41 -11.23 21.02
N GLY A 30 13.49 -12.44 20.46
CA GLY A 30 14.31 -13.55 20.96
C GLY A 30 13.74 -14.24 22.20
N LYS A 31 12.58 -13.80 22.69
CA LYS A 31 11.84 -14.42 23.80
C LYS A 31 10.39 -14.60 23.39
N GLU A 32 9.84 -15.76 23.69
CA GLU A 32 8.45 -16.05 23.44
C GLU A 32 7.55 -15.34 24.47
N GLU A 33 6.65 -14.49 23.95
CA GLU A 33 5.70 -13.72 24.76
C GLU A 33 4.37 -13.51 24.04
N ASP A 34 3.34 -13.19 24.79
CA ASP A 34 2.04 -12.81 24.23
C ASP A 34 2.14 -11.39 23.64
N THR A 35 1.96 -11.29 22.36
CA THR A 35 2.11 -10.05 21.60
C THR A 35 0.83 -9.75 20.81
N VAL A 36 0.34 -8.51 20.88
CA VAL A 36 -0.71 -8.05 19.98
C VAL A 36 -0.10 -7.85 18.60
N VAL A 37 -0.61 -8.60 17.62
CA VAL A 37 -0.21 -8.55 16.22
C VAL A 37 -1.39 -8.07 15.39
N LEU A 38 -1.16 -7.10 14.53
CA LEU A 38 -2.16 -6.63 13.58
C LEU A 38 -2.07 -7.50 12.32
N LEU A 39 -3.10 -8.28 12.07
CA LEU A 39 -3.21 -9.12 10.87
C LEU A 39 -3.93 -8.36 9.75
N PRO A 40 -3.72 -8.69 8.47
CA PRO A 40 -4.48 -8.13 7.36
C PRO A 40 -5.97 -8.44 7.43
N SER A 41 -6.34 -9.59 8.02
CA SER A 41 -7.73 -10.05 8.08
C SER A 41 -8.25 -10.23 9.50
N GLY A 42 -9.52 -9.85 9.72
CA GLY A 42 -10.23 -10.03 10.99
C GLY A 42 -10.75 -11.44 11.24
N ASP A 43 -10.49 -12.39 10.36
CA ASP A 43 -10.89 -13.80 10.46
C ASP A 43 -9.69 -14.77 10.54
N GLU A 44 -8.56 -14.27 10.98
CA GLU A 44 -7.33 -15.03 11.26
C GLU A 44 -6.79 -15.88 10.10
N LYS A 45 -6.83 -15.39 8.88
CA LYS A 45 -6.39 -16.19 7.73
C LYS A 45 -5.00 -15.82 7.19
N TYR A 46 -4.59 -14.58 7.30
CA TYR A 46 -3.22 -14.16 6.99
C TYR A 46 -2.37 -14.20 8.27
N LEU A 47 -1.88 -15.39 8.63
CA LEU A 47 -1.32 -15.72 9.95
C LEU A 47 0.12 -15.22 10.16
N SER A 48 0.41 -13.95 9.82
CA SER A 48 1.69 -13.31 10.01
C SER A 48 1.53 -11.81 10.19
N PHE A 49 2.56 -11.12 10.63
CA PHE A 49 2.60 -9.66 10.65
C PHE A 49 3.00 -9.14 9.27
N TRP A 50 2.07 -8.48 8.59
CA TRP A 50 2.25 -7.92 7.25
C TRP A 50 2.61 -6.44 7.32
N VAL A 51 3.78 -6.07 6.78
CA VAL A 51 4.35 -4.73 6.94
C VAL A 51 3.48 -3.67 6.26
N ARG A 52 3.11 -3.88 4.99
CA ARG A 52 2.29 -2.90 4.23
C ARG A 52 0.90 -2.74 4.80
N ASP A 53 0.23 -3.85 5.16
CA ASP A 53 -1.14 -3.79 5.67
C ASP A 53 -1.20 -3.05 7.00
N CYS A 54 -0.23 -3.30 7.88
CA CYS A 54 -0.08 -2.56 9.13
C CYS A 54 0.18 -1.07 8.88
N ALA A 55 1.11 -0.73 7.99
CA ALA A 55 1.44 0.66 7.68
C ALA A 55 0.25 1.42 7.08
N MET A 56 -0.50 0.77 6.17
CA MET A 56 -1.69 1.36 5.56
C MET A 56 -2.81 1.58 6.58
N MET A 57 -3.04 0.62 7.50
CA MET A 57 -4.00 0.82 8.59
C MET A 57 -3.54 1.90 9.58
N ALA A 58 -2.24 1.99 9.84
CA ALA A 58 -1.65 3.00 10.73
C ALA A 58 -1.88 4.44 10.23
N GLU A 59 -1.93 4.66 8.90
CA GLU A 59 -2.20 5.97 8.30
C GLU A 59 -3.55 6.57 8.75
N SER A 60 -4.47 5.73 9.24
CA SER A 60 -5.74 6.18 9.81
C SER A 60 -5.59 6.98 11.12
N GLY A 61 -4.45 6.90 11.81
CA GLY A 61 -4.23 7.49 13.13
C GLY A 61 -5.02 6.81 14.25
N LEU A 62 -5.55 5.61 14.02
CA LEU A 62 -6.41 4.89 14.98
C LEU A 62 -5.68 3.78 15.75
N LEU A 63 -4.45 3.46 15.37
CA LEU A 63 -3.63 2.51 16.13
C LEU A 63 -3.06 3.20 17.38
N PRO A 64 -3.03 2.50 18.54
CA PRO A 64 -2.34 3.03 19.74
C PRO A 64 -0.84 3.22 19.48
N ASP A 65 -0.26 4.32 19.98
CA ASP A 65 1.16 4.65 19.83
C ASP A 65 2.07 3.50 20.27
N ARG A 66 1.75 2.88 21.40
CA ARG A 66 2.49 1.73 21.95
C ARG A 66 2.55 0.54 20.99
N ASP A 67 1.44 0.27 20.31
CA ASP A 67 1.37 -0.86 19.38
C ASP A 67 2.13 -0.52 18.09
N LEU A 68 2.02 0.72 17.61
CA LEU A 68 2.75 1.19 16.43
C LEU A 68 4.27 1.23 16.68
N GLU A 69 4.76 1.67 17.88
CA GLU A 69 6.17 1.56 18.27
C GLU A 69 6.65 0.10 18.24
N ARG A 70 5.83 -0.82 18.76
CA ARG A 70 6.13 -2.25 18.74
C ARG A 70 6.25 -2.79 17.30
N TYR A 71 5.33 -2.41 16.41
CA TYR A 71 5.35 -2.83 15.02
C TYR A 71 6.58 -2.30 14.28
N LEU A 72 6.97 -1.05 14.52
CA LEU A 72 8.24 -0.50 14.02
C LEU A 72 9.43 -1.31 14.53
N SER A 73 9.43 -1.69 15.79
CA SER A 73 10.49 -2.51 16.41
C SER A 73 10.56 -3.91 15.77
N ILE A 74 9.41 -4.53 15.50
CA ILE A 74 9.35 -5.84 14.80
C ILE A 74 9.97 -5.72 13.40
N VAL A 75 9.59 -4.71 12.62
CA VAL A 75 10.15 -4.52 11.28
C VAL A 75 11.65 -4.23 11.33
N ALA A 76 12.08 -3.35 12.24
CA ALA A 76 13.48 -2.96 12.36
C ALA A 76 14.39 -4.13 12.77
N LEU A 77 13.94 -4.98 13.69
CA LEU A 77 14.77 -6.07 14.24
C LEU A 77 14.64 -7.39 13.48
N CYS A 78 13.44 -7.69 12.99
CA CYS A 78 13.13 -8.98 12.35
C CYS A 78 12.93 -8.87 10.84
N GLY A 79 12.38 -7.75 10.36
CA GLY A 79 11.88 -7.63 8.98
C GLY A 79 12.88 -7.09 7.97
N GLN A 80 13.92 -6.37 8.37
CA GLN A 80 14.88 -5.78 7.44
C GLN A 80 16.09 -6.71 7.23
N ASN A 81 16.41 -7.00 5.95
CA ASN A 81 17.63 -7.77 5.61
C ASN A 81 18.90 -7.02 6.02
N GLY A 82 20.00 -7.75 6.18
CA GLY A 82 21.34 -7.21 6.47
C GLY A 82 21.95 -6.48 5.27
N ALA A 83 23.24 -6.16 5.42
CA ALA A 83 24.01 -5.42 4.42
C ALA A 83 24.33 -6.25 3.14
N ASP A 84 24.23 -7.58 3.24
CA ASP A 84 24.57 -8.48 2.14
C ASP A 84 23.34 -8.95 1.38
N THR A 85 23.52 -9.20 0.08
CA THR A 85 22.52 -9.90 -0.71
C THR A 85 22.40 -11.35 -0.25
N ARG A 86 21.19 -11.80 0.06
CA ARG A 86 20.90 -13.21 0.33
C ARG A 86 20.50 -13.90 -0.97
N PHE A 87 21.18 -15.00 -1.29
CA PHE A 87 20.82 -15.91 -2.38
C PHE A 87 20.09 -17.11 -1.80
N LEU A 88 18.90 -17.38 -2.28
CA LEU A 88 18.06 -18.48 -1.84
C LEU A 88 18.25 -19.69 -2.74
N GLU A 89 18.03 -20.90 -2.21
CA GLU A 89 18.20 -22.16 -2.94
C GLU A 89 17.36 -22.28 -4.22
N ASN A 90 16.21 -21.60 -4.25
CA ASN A 90 15.30 -21.56 -5.37
C ASN A 90 15.67 -20.50 -6.44
N GLY A 91 16.84 -19.85 -6.33
CA GLY A 91 17.32 -18.82 -7.25
C GLY A 91 16.76 -17.43 -7.01
N LEU A 92 15.95 -17.24 -5.96
CA LEU A 92 15.46 -15.92 -5.55
C LEU A 92 16.58 -15.14 -4.85
N THR A 93 16.53 -13.83 -4.93
CA THR A 93 17.49 -12.94 -4.29
C THR A 93 16.80 -11.93 -3.38
N VAL A 94 17.34 -11.77 -2.17
CA VAL A 94 16.92 -10.72 -1.25
C VAL A 94 18.01 -9.64 -1.23
N PRO A 95 17.74 -8.45 -1.75
CA PRO A 95 18.72 -7.37 -1.78
C PRO A 95 19.11 -6.88 -0.38
N PRO A 96 20.25 -6.17 -0.26
CA PRO A 96 20.64 -5.53 1.00
C PRO A 96 19.52 -4.59 1.48
N TYR A 97 19.25 -4.67 2.77
CA TYR A 97 18.28 -3.83 3.47
C TYR A 97 16.84 -3.89 2.92
N ALA A 98 16.50 -4.87 2.10
CA ALA A 98 15.13 -5.13 1.71
C ALA A 98 14.27 -5.39 2.96
N VAL A 99 13.07 -4.87 2.98
CA VAL A 99 12.09 -5.12 4.05
C VAL A 99 11.20 -6.29 3.64
N ALA A 100 10.91 -7.16 4.59
CA ALA A 100 10.09 -8.34 4.37
C ALA A 100 8.65 -7.99 4.03
N ASP A 101 8.02 -8.80 3.18
CA ASP A 101 6.60 -8.77 2.90
C ASP A 101 5.78 -9.03 4.18
N HIS A 102 6.21 -10.04 4.95
CA HIS A 102 5.64 -10.31 6.26
C HIS A 102 6.65 -10.97 7.20
N ILE A 103 6.32 -10.99 8.48
CA ILE A 103 7.15 -11.55 9.54
C ILE A 103 6.33 -12.58 10.32
N ASN A 104 6.79 -13.82 10.35
CA ASN A 104 6.13 -14.90 11.07
C ASN A 104 6.26 -14.73 12.58
N TYR A 105 5.44 -15.43 13.38
CA TYR A 105 5.42 -15.28 14.84
C TYR A 105 6.71 -15.75 15.53
N ASP A 106 7.52 -16.55 14.86
CA ASP A 106 8.86 -16.94 15.31
C ASP A 106 9.93 -15.88 15.02
N GLY A 107 9.55 -14.72 14.46
CA GLY A 107 10.46 -13.65 14.07
C GLY A 107 11.13 -13.86 12.71
N CYS A 108 10.77 -14.92 11.97
CA CYS A 108 11.34 -15.18 10.66
C CYS A 108 10.77 -14.24 9.61
N ALA A 109 11.64 -13.47 8.94
CA ALA A 109 11.29 -12.60 7.83
C ALA A 109 11.02 -13.39 6.56
N VAL A 110 9.86 -13.18 5.92
CA VAL A 110 9.51 -13.72 4.61
C VAL A 110 9.46 -12.59 3.61
N PHE A 111 10.33 -12.64 2.61
CA PHE A 111 10.50 -11.56 1.64
C PHE A 111 9.63 -11.71 0.41
N PHE A 112 9.04 -12.88 0.18
CA PHE A 112 8.21 -13.14 -0.99
C PHE A 112 6.80 -13.55 -0.58
N PRO A 113 5.76 -13.07 -1.28
CA PRO A 113 4.40 -13.51 -1.05
C PRO A 113 4.24 -15.04 -1.23
N GLY A 114 3.22 -15.60 -0.60
CA GLY A 114 2.77 -16.98 -0.83
C GLY A 114 3.04 -17.98 0.29
N THR A 115 3.74 -17.61 1.37
CA THR A 115 3.91 -18.45 2.56
C THR A 115 3.52 -17.70 3.83
N TYR A 116 2.75 -18.35 4.71
CA TYR A 116 2.24 -17.75 5.96
C TYR A 116 2.49 -18.66 7.16
N ARG A 117 3.54 -19.45 7.10
CA ARG A 117 3.89 -20.42 8.15
C ARG A 117 5.18 -20.02 8.83
N SER A 118 5.32 -20.43 10.08
CA SER A 118 6.60 -20.35 10.78
C SER A 118 7.72 -21.03 9.99
N GLY A 119 8.95 -20.54 10.13
CA GLY A 119 10.12 -21.07 9.47
C GLY A 119 10.66 -20.21 8.33
N THR A 120 11.62 -20.74 7.60
CA THR A 120 12.41 -20.02 6.59
C THR A 120 11.91 -20.15 5.16
N ASP A 121 10.72 -20.71 4.95
CA ASP A 121 10.14 -20.85 3.61
C ASP A 121 9.89 -19.47 2.99
N GLN A 122 10.55 -19.21 1.86
CA GLN A 122 10.47 -17.94 1.13
C GLN A 122 9.63 -18.05 -0.15
N GLY A 123 8.79 -19.08 -0.26
CA GLY A 123 8.02 -19.33 -1.46
C GLY A 123 8.86 -19.86 -2.63
N ASN A 124 8.27 -19.90 -3.82
CA ASN A 124 8.83 -20.58 -5.00
C ASN A 124 9.10 -19.66 -6.20
N GLY A 125 9.04 -18.33 -6.01
CA GLY A 125 9.25 -17.36 -7.09
C GLY A 125 8.04 -17.12 -8.01
N SER A 126 6.88 -17.74 -7.74
CA SER A 126 5.67 -17.51 -8.53
C SER A 126 5.23 -16.05 -8.56
N TYR A 127 5.57 -15.28 -7.52
CA TYR A 127 5.21 -13.88 -7.36
C TYR A 127 6.31 -12.90 -7.74
N GLY A 128 7.52 -13.37 -8.08
CA GLY A 128 8.64 -12.52 -8.50
C GLY A 128 9.99 -13.07 -8.08
N PHE A 129 11.07 -12.49 -8.59
CA PHE A 129 12.46 -12.87 -8.31
C PHE A 129 13.15 -11.96 -7.31
N SER A 130 12.58 -10.80 -7.05
CA SER A 130 12.98 -9.87 -5.99
C SER A 130 11.76 -9.52 -5.13
N PRO A 131 11.96 -9.16 -3.85
CA PRO A 131 10.87 -8.78 -2.96
C PRO A 131 10.02 -7.63 -3.50
N PRO A 132 8.78 -7.44 -3.00
CA PRO A 132 7.98 -6.27 -3.32
C PRO A 132 8.71 -4.97 -2.92
N PHE A 133 8.63 -3.95 -3.78
CA PHE A 133 9.19 -2.63 -3.45
C PHE A 133 8.50 -1.96 -2.27
N CYS A 134 7.20 -2.19 -2.14
CA CYS A 134 6.33 -1.42 -1.26
C CYS A 134 6.73 -1.50 0.21
N ASP A 135 7.21 -2.65 0.68
CA ASP A 135 7.44 -2.87 2.11
C ASP A 135 8.57 -1.99 2.65
N ASN A 136 9.60 -1.71 1.82
CA ASN A 136 10.62 -0.73 2.14
C ASN A 136 10.03 0.67 2.39
N TYR A 137 9.10 1.09 1.54
CA TYR A 137 8.50 2.42 1.63
C TYR A 137 7.44 2.49 2.73
N PHE A 138 6.67 1.43 2.93
CA PHE A 138 5.70 1.36 4.04
C PHE A 138 6.37 1.36 5.41
N PHE A 139 7.55 0.79 5.57
CA PHE A 139 8.32 0.92 6.80
C PHE A 139 8.63 2.38 7.13
N ILE A 140 9.02 3.18 6.13
CA ILE A 140 9.28 4.62 6.29
C ILE A 140 7.99 5.39 6.61
N LEU A 141 6.91 5.10 5.89
CA LEU A 141 5.62 5.77 6.10
C LEU A 141 5.04 5.46 7.49
N MET A 142 5.20 4.22 7.97
CA MET A 142 4.80 3.81 9.32
C MET A 142 5.58 4.57 10.40
N ALA A 143 6.90 4.75 10.22
CA ALA A 143 7.71 5.54 11.15
C ALA A 143 7.30 7.03 11.15
N ALA A 144 7.04 7.58 9.98
CA ALA A 144 6.55 8.97 9.86
C ALA A 144 5.17 9.14 10.52
N GLN A 145 4.27 8.17 10.37
CA GLN A 145 2.97 8.17 11.03
C GLN A 145 3.13 8.12 12.54
N TYR A 146 3.99 7.25 13.07
CA TYR A 146 4.27 7.15 14.50
C TYR A 146 4.75 8.49 15.07
N VAL A 147 5.77 9.10 14.45
CA VAL A 147 6.31 10.38 14.92
C VAL A 147 5.26 11.50 14.81
N ALA A 148 4.46 11.53 13.75
CA ALA A 148 3.41 12.54 13.59
C ALA A 148 2.29 12.41 14.63
N GLN A 149 1.95 11.16 15.01
CA GLN A 149 0.87 10.86 15.95
C GLN A 149 1.31 11.04 17.40
N SER A 150 2.46 10.47 17.78
CA SER A 150 2.94 10.45 19.18
C SER A 150 3.75 11.70 19.57
N GLY A 151 4.36 12.38 18.58
CA GLY A 151 5.35 13.43 18.83
C GLY A 151 6.71 12.89 19.32
N ASP A 152 6.89 11.59 19.45
CA ASP A 152 8.14 10.97 19.92
C ASP A 152 9.17 10.91 18.80
N VAL A 153 9.98 11.96 18.69
CA VAL A 153 11.12 12.01 17.75
C VAL A 153 12.34 11.22 18.28
N ALA A 154 12.39 10.87 19.56
CA ALA A 154 13.53 10.18 20.13
C ALA A 154 13.69 8.76 19.61
N ILE A 155 12.60 8.13 19.18
CA ILE A 155 12.62 6.81 18.54
C ILE A 155 13.58 6.75 17.35
N LEU A 156 13.74 7.84 16.62
CA LEU A 156 14.60 7.92 15.44
C LEU A 156 16.08 7.65 15.76
N GLY A 157 16.52 8.08 16.95
CA GLY A 157 17.88 7.80 17.46
C GLY A 157 18.01 6.48 18.23
N LYS A 158 16.92 5.74 18.46
CA LYS A 158 16.95 4.48 19.20
C LYS A 158 17.69 3.41 18.39
N ASP A 159 18.58 2.66 19.05
CA ASP A 159 19.30 1.54 18.45
C ASP A 159 18.41 0.31 18.30
N PHE A 160 18.44 -0.26 17.11
CA PHE A 160 17.77 -1.50 16.75
C PHE A 160 18.80 -2.48 16.17
N GLY A 161 19.56 -3.13 17.03
CA GLY A 161 20.54 -4.16 16.62
C GLY A 161 21.75 -3.57 15.88
N GLY A 162 22.34 -2.50 16.41
CA GLY A 162 23.56 -1.86 15.90
C GLY A 162 23.33 -0.79 14.82
N MET A 163 22.08 -0.44 14.54
CA MET A 163 21.70 0.68 13.68
C MET A 163 20.56 1.46 14.31
N THR A 164 20.59 2.78 14.23
CA THR A 164 19.46 3.61 14.63
C THR A 164 18.25 3.40 13.70
N LEU A 165 17.05 3.75 14.17
CA LEU A 165 15.86 3.71 13.29
C LEU A 165 16.08 4.58 12.05
N THR A 166 16.63 5.79 12.22
CA THR A 166 16.94 6.68 11.08
C THR A 166 17.81 5.98 10.04
N GLU A 167 18.93 5.34 10.45
CA GLU A 167 19.79 4.61 9.52
C GLU A 167 19.05 3.49 8.80
N ARG A 168 18.20 2.75 9.50
CA ARG A 168 17.38 1.69 8.89
C ARG A 168 16.41 2.22 7.85
N LEU A 169 15.73 3.33 8.14
CA LEU A 169 14.82 3.98 7.20
C LEU A 169 15.56 4.53 5.98
N GLU A 170 16.73 5.13 6.17
CA GLU A 170 17.58 5.58 5.07
C GLU A 170 18.03 4.43 4.17
N ARG A 171 18.41 3.29 4.74
CA ARG A 171 18.75 2.10 3.97
C ARG A 171 17.55 1.56 3.19
N ALA A 172 16.37 1.55 3.79
CA ALA A 172 15.14 1.17 3.09
C ALA A 172 14.81 2.11 1.91
N ALA A 173 15.08 3.42 2.06
CA ALA A 173 14.83 4.42 1.01
C ALA A 173 15.72 4.28 -0.23
N TYR A 174 16.95 3.77 -0.07
CA TYR A 174 17.82 3.50 -1.23
C TYR A 174 17.17 2.52 -2.18
N GLY A 175 16.48 1.51 -1.65
CA GLY A 175 15.79 0.52 -2.45
C GLY A 175 16.73 -0.33 -3.31
N TYR A 176 16.13 -1.11 -4.19
CA TYR A 176 16.80 -1.94 -5.19
C TYR A 176 16.04 -1.82 -6.50
N ASN A 177 16.68 -2.12 -7.62
CA ASN A 177 16.09 -2.05 -8.95
C ASN A 177 15.47 -0.66 -9.23
N ILE A 178 16.24 0.39 -8.94
CA ILE A 178 15.89 1.78 -9.18
C ILE A 178 16.67 2.30 -10.39
N ASP A 179 15.96 2.86 -11.36
CA ASP A 179 16.60 3.68 -12.40
C ASP A 179 17.14 4.96 -11.75
N ARG A 180 18.46 5.07 -11.65
CA ARG A 180 19.13 6.16 -10.93
C ARG A 180 18.94 7.53 -11.59
N GLU A 181 18.74 7.57 -12.89
CA GLU A 181 18.51 8.82 -13.61
C GLU A 181 17.16 9.40 -13.28
N SER A 182 16.09 8.63 -13.39
CA SER A 182 14.73 9.09 -13.14
C SER A 182 14.31 8.96 -11.67
N GLY A 183 14.95 8.07 -10.91
CA GLY A 183 14.53 7.71 -9.54
C GLY A 183 13.31 6.78 -9.51
N LEU A 184 12.87 6.25 -10.65
CA LEU A 184 11.70 5.36 -10.73
C LEU A 184 12.07 3.91 -10.42
N CYS A 185 11.15 3.17 -9.80
CA CYS A 185 11.28 1.73 -9.61
C CYS A 185 11.15 0.99 -10.93
N GLU A 186 11.96 -0.04 -11.15
CA GLU A 186 12.04 -0.76 -12.42
C GLU A 186 12.02 -2.28 -12.20
N SER A 187 11.31 -2.99 -13.07
CA SER A 187 11.19 -4.44 -13.08
C SER A 187 11.65 -4.99 -14.43
N ALA A 188 12.59 -5.92 -14.42
CA ALA A 188 13.08 -6.55 -15.66
C ALA A 188 12.09 -7.59 -16.18
N ALA A 189 11.86 -7.63 -17.49
CA ALA A 189 11.08 -8.68 -18.11
C ALA A 189 11.76 -10.05 -17.89
N GLY A 190 10.98 -11.04 -17.46
CA GLY A 190 11.49 -12.39 -17.15
C GLY A 190 12.15 -12.55 -15.78
N ALA A 191 12.55 -11.43 -15.13
CA ALA A 191 13.08 -11.42 -13.76
C ALA A 191 12.30 -10.39 -12.93
N TYR A 192 11.00 -10.54 -12.88
CA TYR A 192 10.08 -9.57 -12.31
C TYR A 192 10.37 -9.29 -10.84
N THR A 193 10.28 -8.00 -10.49
CA THR A 193 10.14 -7.54 -9.12
C THR A 193 8.67 -7.23 -8.87
N VAL A 194 8.13 -7.64 -7.74
CA VAL A 194 6.75 -7.31 -7.38
C VAL A 194 6.61 -5.80 -7.20
N ASP A 195 5.67 -5.18 -7.92
CA ASP A 195 5.41 -3.73 -7.81
C ASP A 195 5.00 -3.38 -6.37
N TRP A 196 3.89 -3.94 -5.92
CA TRP A 196 3.44 -3.85 -4.54
C TRP A 196 2.44 -4.96 -4.20
N GLY A 197 2.19 -5.21 -2.92
CA GLY A 197 1.48 -6.39 -2.46
C GLY A 197 0.03 -6.54 -2.90
N PHE A 198 -0.63 -5.48 -3.37
CA PHE A 198 -2.00 -5.58 -3.91
C PHE A 198 -2.05 -5.89 -5.41
N VAL A 199 -0.90 -6.18 -6.01
CA VAL A 199 -0.75 -6.68 -7.39
C VAL A 199 0.35 -7.74 -7.48
N ASP A 200 0.58 -8.48 -6.41
CA ASP A 200 1.63 -9.51 -6.35
C ASP A 200 1.35 -10.73 -7.24
N THR A 201 0.09 -10.99 -7.58
CA THR A 201 -0.32 -12.05 -8.52
C THR A 201 -0.16 -11.66 -9.99
N VAL A 202 0.17 -10.40 -10.30
CA VAL A 202 0.31 -9.89 -11.65
C VAL A 202 1.75 -9.47 -11.93
N LYS A 203 2.19 -9.61 -13.18
CA LYS A 203 3.53 -9.29 -13.63
C LYS A 203 3.51 -8.07 -14.52
N LYS A 204 4.42 -7.15 -14.23
CA LYS A 204 4.64 -5.91 -14.97
C LYS A 204 6.14 -5.71 -15.14
N SER A 205 6.56 -5.16 -16.30
CA SER A 205 7.96 -4.86 -16.58
C SER A 205 8.18 -3.40 -16.98
N GLY A 206 9.44 -3.00 -17.00
CA GLY A 206 9.85 -1.62 -17.19
C GLY A 206 9.70 -0.80 -15.90
N LYS A 207 9.53 0.50 -16.02
CA LYS A 207 9.30 1.39 -14.90
C LYS A 207 7.90 1.18 -14.34
N LEU A 208 7.75 1.19 -13.02
CA LEU A 208 6.53 0.83 -12.30
C LEU A 208 5.91 2.04 -11.62
N LEU A 209 4.62 2.27 -11.82
CA LEU A 209 3.93 3.46 -11.31
C LEU A 209 3.76 3.43 -9.80
N MET A 210 3.09 2.40 -9.24
CA MET A 210 2.72 2.41 -7.82
C MET A 210 3.94 2.38 -6.91
N ALA A 211 4.93 1.54 -7.19
CA ALA A 211 6.17 1.52 -6.44
C ALA A 211 6.89 2.87 -6.47
N SER A 212 6.89 3.56 -7.63
CA SER A 212 7.49 4.90 -7.75
C SER A 212 6.72 5.97 -6.98
N LEU A 213 5.38 5.89 -6.92
CA LEU A 213 4.56 6.79 -6.09
C LEU A 213 4.81 6.56 -4.59
N LEU A 214 4.91 5.30 -4.16
CA LEU A 214 5.24 4.96 -2.77
C LEU A 214 6.66 5.44 -2.42
N ARG A 215 7.62 5.29 -3.34
CA ARG A 215 8.97 5.82 -3.17
C ARG A 215 8.98 7.34 -3.04
N HIS A 216 8.21 8.06 -3.86
CA HIS A 216 8.01 9.50 -3.73
C HIS A 216 7.53 9.88 -2.32
N ASN A 217 6.46 9.24 -1.84
CA ASN A 217 5.89 9.52 -0.52
C ASN A 217 6.88 9.18 0.62
N ALA A 218 7.63 8.10 0.50
CA ALA A 218 8.65 7.71 1.48
C ALA A 218 9.79 8.76 1.57
N HIS A 219 10.26 9.27 0.44
CA HIS A 219 11.27 10.34 0.43
C HIS A 219 10.72 11.66 1.02
N ALA A 220 9.48 12.02 0.71
CA ALA A 220 8.82 13.17 1.33
C ALA A 220 8.62 13.00 2.85
N ALA A 221 8.34 11.78 3.30
CA ALA A 221 8.26 11.45 4.72
C ALA A 221 9.61 11.54 5.42
N LEU A 222 10.68 10.99 4.82
CA LEU A 222 12.05 11.11 5.34
C LEU A 222 12.50 12.58 5.46
N ALA A 223 12.13 13.43 4.51
CA ALA A 223 12.43 14.86 4.61
C ALA A 223 11.84 15.46 5.90
N LYS A 224 10.58 15.14 6.22
CA LYS A 224 9.91 15.58 7.45
C LYS A 224 10.58 15.00 8.71
N LEU A 225 10.96 13.73 8.69
CA LEU A 225 11.65 13.08 9.82
C LEU A 225 13.02 13.71 10.07
N CYS A 226 13.78 14.02 9.01
CA CYS A 226 15.05 14.74 9.12
C CYS A 226 14.88 16.15 9.71
N ASP A 227 13.85 16.90 9.27
CA ASP A 227 13.55 18.21 9.81
C ASP A 227 13.17 18.13 11.30
N ALA A 228 12.43 17.11 11.72
CA ALA A 228 12.03 16.91 13.11
C ALA A 228 13.23 16.68 14.06
N VAL A 229 14.34 16.10 13.57
CA VAL A 229 15.58 15.91 14.33
C VAL A 229 16.65 16.96 14.04
N GLY A 230 16.32 18.03 13.30
CA GLY A 230 17.22 19.13 12.99
C GLY A 230 18.21 18.89 11.84
N GLU A 231 18.07 17.80 11.10
CA GLU A 231 18.91 17.43 9.94
C GLU A 231 18.41 18.07 8.61
N SER A 232 18.12 19.36 8.62
CA SER A 232 17.47 20.07 7.50
C SER A 232 18.22 19.97 6.16
N VAL A 233 19.55 19.81 6.17
CA VAL A 233 20.33 19.65 4.92
C VAL A 233 19.95 18.32 4.26
N LYS A 234 19.92 17.24 5.03
CA LYS A 234 19.52 15.90 4.56
C LYS A 234 18.04 15.89 4.19
N GLY A 235 17.18 16.55 4.97
CA GLY A 235 15.77 16.73 4.65
C GLY A 235 15.55 17.35 3.27
N LYS A 236 16.29 18.41 2.92
CA LYS A 236 16.25 19.03 1.59
C LYS A 236 16.68 18.07 0.47
N GLN A 237 17.65 17.19 0.70
CA GLN A 237 18.06 16.18 -0.28
C GLN A 237 16.96 15.15 -0.55
N TYR A 238 16.30 14.65 0.50
CA TYR A 238 15.16 13.74 0.34
C TYR A 238 13.98 14.42 -0.36
N LEU A 239 13.69 15.67 -0.03
CA LEU A 239 12.63 16.42 -0.70
C LEU A 239 12.93 16.65 -2.19
N ALA A 240 14.19 16.94 -2.53
CA ALA A 240 14.62 17.09 -3.93
C ALA A 240 14.47 15.76 -4.72
N GLU A 241 14.81 14.63 -4.10
CA GLU A 241 14.58 13.31 -4.72
C GLU A 241 13.09 13.01 -4.89
N ALA A 242 12.25 13.33 -3.89
CA ALA A 242 10.80 13.21 -4.02
C ALA A 242 10.27 14.03 -5.20
N HIS A 243 10.70 15.28 -5.35
CA HIS A 243 10.30 16.13 -6.48
C HIS A 243 10.77 15.56 -7.81
N LYS A 244 12.01 15.07 -7.90
CA LYS A 244 12.54 14.41 -9.10
C LYS A 244 11.69 13.19 -9.49
N ILE A 245 11.34 12.34 -8.53
CA ILE A 245 10.48 11.18 -8.76
C ILE A 245 9.11 11.64 -9.28
N ALA A 246 8.48 12.62 -8.63
CA ALA A 246 7.18 13.16 -9.05
C ALA A 246 7.20 13.70 -10.48
N ASP A 247 8.26 14.45 -10.85
CA ASP A 247 8.44 14.96 -12.21
C ASP A 247 8.57 13.84 -13.23
N ASN A 248 9.33 12.79 -12.90
CA ASN A 248 9.51 11.65 -13.79
C ASN A 248 8.29 10.74 -13.85
N VAL A 249 7.51 10.61 -12.77
CA VAL A 249 6.19 9.95 -12.83
C VAL A 249 5.30 10.65 -13.86
N ARG A 250 5.21 11.98 -13.81
CA ARG A 250 4.40 12.77 -14.77
C ARG A 250 4.87 12.61 -16.22
N LYS A 251 6.19 12.55 -16.45
CA LYS A 251 6.77 12.42 -17.79
C LYS A 251 6.63 11.00 -18.37
N THR A 252 6.71 9.99 -17.50
CA THR A 252 6.85 8.58 -17.91
C THR A 252 5.51 7.88 -18.06
N PHE A 253 4.55 8.14 -17.14
CA PHE A 253 3.34 7.35 -17.06
C PHE A 253 2.09 8.08 -17.52
N TYR A 254 2.12 9.41 -17.64
CA TYR A 254 0.93 10.19 -17.97
C TYR A 254 0.61 10.12 -19.45
N ASP A 255 -0.64 9.73 -19.76
CA ASP A 255 -1.19 9.81 -21.12
C ASP A 255 -1.99 11.11 -21.29
N ASP A 256 -1.47 12.04 -22.08
CA ASP A 256 -2.13 13.33 -22.34
C ASP A 256 -3.46 13.19 -23.09
N ALA A 257 -3.67 12.12 -23.84
CA ALA A 257 -4.90 11.91 -24.59
C ALA A 257 -6.08 11.49 -23.69
N SER A 258 -5.84 10.56 -22.76
CA SER A 258 -6.89 10.00 -21.90
C SER A 258 -6.97 10.67 -20.52
N GLY A 259 -5.86 11.15 -20.00
CA GLY A 259 -5.70 11.65 -18.62
C GLY A 259 -5.35 10.56 -17.60
N TRP A 260 -5.23 9.30 -18.02
CA TRP A 260 -4.82 8.19 -17.18
C TRP A 260 -3.29 8.11 -17.03
N LEU A 261 -2.86 7.37 -16.02
CA LEU A 261 -1.47 6.93 -15.90
C LEU A 261 -1.37 5.44 -16.24
N TYR A 262 -0.33 5.08 -16.99
CA TYR A 262 0.02 3.69 -17.22
C TYR A 262 0.62 3.05 -15.97
N SER A 263 0.31 1.77 -15.73
CA SER A 263 0.82 1.03 -14.57
C SER A 263 2.32 0.73 -14.66
N ALA A 264 2.81 0.54 -15.90
CA ALA A 264 4.19 0.21 -16.21
C ALA A 264 4.55 0.61 -17.64
N THR A 265 5.85 0.67 -17.97
CA THR A 265 6.34 1.03 -19.32
C THR A 265 6.70 -0.16 -20.18
N GLY A 266 6.62 -1.39 -19.66
CA GLY A 266 6.87 -2.61 -20.42
C GLY A 266 5.72 -3.02 -21.32
N ILE A 267 5.61 -4.31 -21.62
CA ILE A 267 4.55 -4.87 -22.44
C ILE A 267 3.19 -4.64 -21.79
N GLY A 268 2.19 -4.28 -22.58
CA GLY A 268 0.80 -4.20 -22.10
C GLY A 268 0.31 -2.84 -21.66
N HIS A 269 1.14 -1.83 -21.50
CA HIS A 269 0.79 -0.40 -21.26
C HIS A 269 -0.61 -0.18 -20.65
N GLN A 270 -0.97 -0.94 -19.61
CA GLN A 270 -2.29 -0.94 -19.01
C GLN A 270 -2.50 0.33 -18.18
N TYR A 271 -3.64 0.99 -18.34
CA TYR A 271 -4.02 2.07 -17.43
C TYR A 271 -4.25 1.56 -16.02
N ASP A 272 -3.76 2.31 -15.04
CA ASP A 272 -3.85 1.98 -13.62
C ASP A 272 -4.81 2.93 -12.91
N VAL A 273 -5.99 2.44 -12.55
CA VAL A 273 -6.99 3.23 -11.83
C VAL A 273 -6.52 3.56 -10.42
N TRP A 274 -5.96 2.58 -9.71
CA TRP A 274 -5.45 2.79 -8.35
C TRP A 274 -4.26 3.72 -8.35
N GLY A 275 -3.28 3.47 -9.24
CA GLY A 275 -2.11 4.32 -9.38
C GLY A 275 -2.48 5.75 -9.77
N THR A 276 -3.48 5.94 -10.66
CA THR A 276 -3.96 7.26 -11.05
C THR A 276 -4.65 7.98 -9.87
N ALA A 277 -5.54 7.28 -9.14
CA ALA A 277 -6.20 7.85 -7.96
C ALA A 277 -5.20 8.17 -6.84
N TYR A 278 -4.23 7.27 -6.60
CA TYR A 278 -3.18 7.48 -5.61
C TYR A 278 -2.22 8.61 -5.98
N ALA A 279 -1.92 8.81 -7.27
CA ALA A 279 -1.13 9.94 -7.73
C ALA A 279 -1.83 11.29 -7.48
N VAL A 280 -3.16 11.35 -7.61
CA VAL A 280 -3.96 12.51 -7.20
C VAL A 280 -3.94 12.67 -5.69
N PHE A 281 -4.18 11.60 -4.95
CA PHE A 281 -4.15 11.59 -3.48
C PHE A 281 -2.79 12.02 -2.93
N SER A 282 -1.69 11.59 -3.51
CA SER A 282 -0.31 11.97 -3.12
C SER A 282 0.08 13.39 -3.56
N GLY A 283 -0.75 14.08 -4.37
CA GLY A 283 -0.43 15.39 -4.90
C GLY A 283 0.57 15.39 -6.07
N VAL A 284 0.93 14.21 -6.58
CA VAL A 284 1.83 14.07 -7.74
C VAL A 284 1.15 14.53 -9.03
N ILE A 285 -0.14 14.27 -9.20
CA ILE A 285 -0.96 14.72 -10.33
C ILE A 285 -2.10 15.60 -9.83
N SER A 286 -2.30 16.74 -10.50
CA SER A 286 -3.45 17.62 -10.25
C SER A 286 -4.10 18.11 -11.55
N LYS A 287 -3.81 17.43 -12.68
CA LYS A 287 -4.34 17.83 -13.98
C LYS A 287 -5.86 17.61 -14.05
N GLN A 288 -6.58 18.62 -14.54
CA GLN A 288 -8.02 18.58 -14.71
C GLN A 288 -8.49 17.37 -15.53
N ARG A 289 -7.75 17.03 -16.60
CA ARG A 289 -8.06 15.86 -17.44
C ARG A 289 -8.01 14.53 -16.70
N THR A 290 -7.11 14.39 -15.73
CA THR A 290 -7.05 13.20 -14.86
C THR A 290 -8.28 13.09 -13.98
N LEU A 291 -8.67 14.20 -13.35
CA LEU A 291 -9.87 14.25 -12.52
C LEU A 291 -11.14 13.95 -13.35
N GLU A 292 -11.22 14.48 -14.58
CA GLU A 292 -12.29 14.17 -15.53
C GLU A 292 -12.32 12.70 -15.94
N ALA A 293 -11.15 12.07 -16.18
CA ALA A 293 -11.05 10.66 -16.54
C ALA A 293 -11.59 9.76 -15.41
N LEU A 294 -11.18 10.03 -14.17
CA LEU A 294 -11.67 9.32 -12.98
C LEU A 294 -13.19 9.53 -12.80
N SER A 295 -13.68 10.76 -12.94
CA SER A 295 -15.11 11.05 -12.82
C SER A 295 -15.96 10.37 -13.91
N ARG A 296 -15.49 10.34 -15.17
CA ARG A 296 -16.17 9.62 -16.25
C ARG A 296 -16.21 8.11 -15.98
N ALA A 297 -15.11 7.52 -15.52
CA ALA A 297 -15.05 6.11 -15.22
C ALA A 297 -15.95 5.71 -14.04
N TYR A 298 -16.08 6.58 -13.04
CA TYR A 298 -17.04 6.41 -11.95
C TYR A 298 -18.48 6.43 -12.45
N ARG A 299 -18.87 7.49 -13.18
CA ARG A 299 -20.24 7.65 -13.69
C ARG A 299 -20.62 6.60 -14.73
N GLY A 300 -19.65 6.12 -15.52
CA GLY A 300 -19.82 5.05 -16.50
C GLY A 300 -19.77 3.64 -15.92
N GLY A 301 -19.48 3.48 -14.64
CA GLY A 301 -19.36 2.17 -13.98
C GLY A 301 -18.19 1.32 -14.49
N THR A 302 -17.16 1.94 -15.10
CA THR A 302 -16.03 1.20 -15.67
C THR A 302 -14.87 1.01 -14.69
N ALA A 303 -14.85 1.75 -13.58
CA ALA A 303 -13.81 1.66 -12.56
C ALA A 303 -14.33 1.38 -11.14
N VAL A 304 -15.61 1.64 -10.87
CA VAL A 304 -16.19 1.54 -9.52
C VAL A 304 -17.52 0.82 -9.55
N VAL A 305 -17.72 -0.12 -8.63
CA VAL A 305 -19.01 -0.80 -8.37
C VAL A 305 -19.23 -0.85 -6.86
N ASN A 306 -20.40 -0.36 -6.41
CA ASN A 306 -20.76 -0.35 -4.99
C ASN A 306 -19.70 0.31 -4.07
N GLY A 307 -18.98 1.31 -4.55
CA GLY A 307 -17.90 1.97 -3.84
C GLY A 307 -16.55 1.23 -3.85
N TYR A 308 -16.47 0.05 -4.44
CA TYR A 308 -15.24 -0.72 -4.60
C TYR A 308 -14.58 -0.40 -5.95
N VAL A 309 -13.28 -0.27 -5.97
CA VAL A 309 -12.49 0.25 -7.09
C VAL A 309 -11.71 -0.86 -7.78
N ARG A 310 -11.85 -0.95 -9.10
CA ARG A 310 -11.09 -1.86 -9.95
C ARG A 310 -9.69 -1.31 -10.21
N HIS A 311 -8.69 -2.20 -10.39
CA HIS A 311 -7.33 -1.78 -10.72
C HIS A 311 -7.20 -1.16 -12.10
N ILE A 312 -8.03 -1.58 -13.06
CA ILE A 312 -8.02 -1.13 -14.45
C ILE A 312 -9.41 -0.71 -14.90
N PRO A 313 -9.56 0.21 -15.89
CA PRO A 313 -10.87 0.49 -16.45
C PRO A 313 -11.42 -0.74 -17.20
N ALA A 314 -12.70 -1.05 -17.01
CA ALA A 314 -13.32 -2.25 -17.62
C ALA A 314 -13.50 -2.13 -19.15
N ASP A 315 -13.48 -0.92 -19.69
CA ASP A 315 -13.64 -0.58 -21.11
C ASP A 315 -12.29 -0.38 -21.82
N CYS A 316 -11.19 -0.58 -21.14
CA CYS A 316 -9.84 -0.30 -21.67
C CYS A 316 -8.87 -1.43 -21.30
N ASN A 317 -9.16 -2.64 -21.77
CA ASN A 317 -8.34 -3.80 -21.51
C ASN A 317 -7.38 -4.06 -22.69
N HIS A 318 -6.09 -3.96 -22.44
CA HIS A 318 -5.04 -4.15 -23.43
C HIS A 318 -4.55 -5.61 -23.56
N SER A 319 -5.11 -6.52 -22.77
CA SER A 319 -4.75 -7.93 -22.79
C SER A 319 -6.00 -8.81 -22.81
N SER A 320 -6.01 -9.87 -23.64
CA SER A 320 -7.12 -10.81 -23.72
C SER A 320 -7.14 -11.86 -22.57
N ALA A 321 -6.02 -12.09 -21.92
CA ALA A 321 -5.86 -13.14 -20.91
C ALA A 321 -5.61 -12.59 -19.50
N SER A 322 -5.13 -11.35 -19.40
CA SER A 322 -4.81 -10.68 -18.14
C SER A 322 -5.03 -9.19 -18.33
N ALA A 323 -5.42 -8.53 -17.25
CA ALA A 323 -5.42 -7.07 -17.18
C ALA A 323 -4.03 -6.45 -17.28
N TRP A 324 -3.01 -7.27 -17.13
CA TRP A 324 -1.60 -6.91 -17.04
C TRP A 324 -0.78 -7.70 -18.09
N GLU A 325 0.53 -7.63 -18.00
CA GLU A 325 1.42 -8.39 -18.86
C GLU A 325 1.21 -9.91 -18.71
N SER A 326 1.10 -10.38 -17.47
CA SER A 326 0.61 -11.73 -17.14
C SER A 326 0.10 -11.76 -15.70
N SER A 327 -0.68 -12.79 -15.35
CA SER A 327 -1.20 -13.00 -14.00
C SER A 327 -1.29 -14.48 -13.66
N THR A 328 -1.13 -14.81 -12.37
CA THR A 328 -1.41 -16.15 -11.82
C THR A 328 -2.89 -16.37 -11.52
N THR A 329 -3.72 -15.31 -11.57
CA THR A 329 -5.17 -15.37 -11.39
C THR A 329 -5.91 -15.06 -12.68
N ALA A 330 -7.09 -15.63 -12.84
CA ALA A 330 -7.93 -15.39 -14.01
C ALA A 330 -8.32 -13.91 -14.14
N LEU A 331 -8.61 -13.47 -15.37
CA LEU A 331 -9.13 -12.12 -15.64
C LEU A 331 -10.43 -11.89 -14.87
N ASP A 332 -10.62 -10.67 -14.39
CA ASP A 332 -11.72 -10.20 -13.56
C ASP A 332 -11.81 -10.83 -12.15
N ARG A 333 -10.76 -11.52 -11.74
CA ARG A 333 -10.65 -12.13 -10.41
C ARG A 333 -9.51 -11.52 -9.60
N TYR A 334 -9.70 -11.39 -8.30
CA TYR A 334 -8.71 -10.94 -7.33
C TYR A 334 -7.97 -9.68 -7.82
N GLN A 335 -6.64 -9.69 -7.83
CA GLN A 335 -5.82 -8.56 -8.30
C GLN A 335 -5.80 -8.40 -9.83
N ASN A 336 -6.31 -9.36 -10.57
CA ASN A 336 -6.41 -9.31 -12.03
C ASN A 336 -7.73 -8.71 -12.52
N GLY A 337 -8.17 -7.62 -11.88
CA GLY A 337 -9.28 -6.81 -12.32
C GLY A 337 -10.56 -6.91 -11.51
N ALA A 338 -10.58 -7.55 -10.33
CA ALA A 338 -11.71 -7.43 -9.42
C ALA A 338 -11.77 -6.05 -8.74
N TYR A 339 -12.83 -5.80 -7.98
CA TYR A 339 -13.10 -4.52 -7.32
C TYR A 339 -12.75 -4.62 -5.83
N TRP A 340 -11.99 -3.64 -5.31
CA TRP A 340 -11.47 -3.63 -3.95
C TRP A 340 -11.81 -2.34 -3.23
N ALA A 341 -12.05 -2.38 -1.93
CA ALA A 341 -12.30 -1.19 -1.14
C ALA A 341 -11.02 -0.44 -0.72
N THR A 342 -9.86 -1.07 -0.81
CA THR A 342 -8.57 -0.47 -0.44
C THR A 342 -8.32 0.87 -1.15
N ALA A 343 -8.67 1.02 -2.42
CA ALA A 343 -8.47 2.28 -3.16
C ALA A 343 -9.65 3.28 -3.06
N THR A 344 -10.74 2.92 -2.37
CA THR A 344 -11.96 3.75 -2.30
C THR A 344 -11.68 5.16 -1.77
N GLY A 345 -10.86 5.28 -0.73
CA GLY A 345 -10.53 6.58 -0.15
C GLY A 345 -9.76 7.49 -1.09
N TRP A 346 -8.79 6.95 -1.83
CA TRP A 346 -8.00 7.72 -2.82
C TRP A 346 -8.86 8.17 -3.98
N TYR A 347 -9.74 7.28 -4.44
CA TYR A 347 -10.67 7.58 -5.52
C TYR A 347 -11.71 8.62 -5.10
N ALA A 348 -12.27 8.50 -3.91
CA ALA A 348 -13.22 9.47 -3.34
C ALA A 348 -12.60 10.87 -3.26
N TYR A 349 -11.35 10.97 -2.81
CA TYR A 349 -10.63 12.24 -2.78
C TYR A 349 -10.48 12.85 -4.18
N ALA A 350 -10.15 12.04 -5.20
CA ALA A 350 -10.03 12.51 -6.58
C ALA A 350 -11.37 13.03 -7.14
N LEU A 351 -12.48 12.34 -6.87
CA LEU A 351 -13.82 12.79 -7.24
C LEU A 351 -14.18 14.10 -6.55
N TRP A 352 -13.93 14.19 -5.25
CA TRP A 352 -14.16 15.41 -4.50
C TRP A 352 -13.32 16.59 -5.02
N ARG A 353 -12.09 16.36 -5.44
CA ARG A 353 -11.25 17.39 -6.07
C ARG A 353 -11.82 17.87 -7.39
N TYR A 354 -12.55 17.05 -8.13
CA TYR A 354 -13.15 17.38 -9.40
C TYR A 354 -14.46 18.20 -9.27
N ASP A 355 -15.47 17.62 -8.63
CA ASP A 355 -16.81 18.19 -8.57
C ASP A 355 -17.47 18.15 -7.18
N ARG A 356 -16.67 17.92 -6.15
CA ARG A 356 -17.10 17.88 -4.74
C ARG A 356 -18.03 16.70 -4.41
N THR A 357 -18.16 15.68 -5.27
CA THR A 357 -18.94 14.49 -4.94
C THR A 357 -18.23 13.58 -3.95
N THR A 358 -19.02 12.97 -3.06
CA THR A 358 -18.57 11.97 -2.07
C THR A 358 -19.42 10.71 -2.14
N ASP A 359 -20.26 10.56 -3.15
CA ASP A 359 -21.26 9.49 -3.29
C ASP A 359 -20.63 8.09 -3.22
N ILE A 360 -19.41 7.93 -3.76
CA ILE A 360 -18.67 6.67 -3.68
C ILE A 360 -18.50 6.14 -2.23
N LEU A 361 -18.34 7.04 -1.25
CA LEU A 361 -18.20 6.66 0.16
C LEU A 361 -19.55 6.20 0.74
N THR A 362 -20.63 6.83 0.32
CA THR A 362 -21.99 6.45 0.69
C THR A 362 -22.34 5.08 0.11
N ASP A 363 -22.03 4.85 -1.16
CA ASP A 363 -22.23 3.56 -1.84
C ASP A 363 -21.44 2.44 -1.17
N PHE A 364 -20.18 2.70 -0.83
CA PHE A 364 -19.34 1.77 -0.09
C PHE A 364 -19.94 1.39 1.28
N LEU A 365 -20.38 2.38 2.06
CA LEU A 365 -21.01 2.14 3.36
C LEU A 365 -22.32 1.35 3.23
N ALA A 366 -23.16 1.71 2.26
CA ALA A 366 -24.42 1.03 2.01
C ALA A 366 -24.20 -0.44 1.59
N HIS A 367 -23.23 -0.69 0.71
CA HIS A 367 -22.86 -2.05 0.31
C HIS A 367 -22.34 -2.86 1.50
N THR A 368 -21.40 -2.29 2.25
CA THR A 368 -20.82 -2.94 3.43
C THR A 368 -21.90 -3.28 4.46
N ALA A 369 -22.82 -2.36 4.73
CA ALA A 369 -23.94 -2.61 5.65
C ALA A 369 -24.88 -3.72 5.17
N ARG A 370 -25.17 -3.77 3.86
CA ARG A 370 -26.09 -4.76 3.26
C ARG A 370 -25.57 -6.20 3.32
N PHE A 371 -24.25 -6.38 3.05
CA PHE A 371 -23.65 -7.72 2.96
C PHE A 371 -22.95 -8.18 4.21
N SER A 372 -22.87 -7.35 5.21
CA SER A 372 -22.09 -7.63 6.40
C SER A 372 -22.98 -8.15 7.51
N ALA A 373 -23.12 -9.46 7.63
CA ALA A 373 -23.59 -10.08 8.88
C ALA A 373 -22.72 -9.68 10.10
N HIS A 374 -21.50 -9.18 9.84
CA HIS A 374 -20.52 -8.75 10.83
C HIS A 374 -20.19 -7.26 10.76
N GLY A 375 -20.77 -6.47 9.84
CA GLY A 375 -20.49 -5.06 9.68
C GLY A 375 -19.09 -4.75 9.11
N ALA A 376 -18.52 -5.67 8.36
CA ALA A 376 -17.13 -5.67 7.95
C ALA A 376 -16.94 -5.65 6.44
N PRO A 377 -15.98 -4.88 5.91
CA PRO A 377 -15.68 -4.89 4.48
C PRO A 377 -14.85 -6.12 4.12
N PHE A 378 -15.11 -6.64 2.94
CA PHE A 378 -14.34 -7.74 2.36
C PHE A 378 -13.17 -7.24 1.54
N GLU A 379 -12.25 -8.14 1.23
CA GLU A 379 -11.04 -7.89 0.47
C GLU A 379 -11.39 -7.39 -0.93
N TRP A 380 -12.25 -8.14 -1.65
CA TRP A 380 -12.69 -7.79 -3.00
C TRP A 380 -14.10 -8.30 -3.29
N ILE A 381 -14.71 -7.79 -4.35
CA ILE A 381 -16.02 -8.24 -4.85
C ILE A 381 -15.94 -8.58 -6.33
N ASP A 382 -16.77 -9.54 -6.73
CA ASP A 382 -16.99 -9.90 -8.12
C ASP A 382 -18.09 -8.99 -8.71
N ARG A 383 -17.87 -8.47 -9.90
CA ARG A 383 -18.82 -7.56 -10.55
C ARG A 383 -20.14 -8.24 -10.91
N GLU A 384 -20.07 -9.46 -11.45
CA GLU A 384 -21.24 -10.11 -12.02
C GLU A 384 -22.17 -10.67 -10.95
N THR A 385 -21.60 -11.25 -9.91
CA THR A 385 -22.36 -11.89 -8.84
C THR A 385 -22.56 -11.01 -7.63
N GLU A 386 -21.87 -9.87 -7.57
CA GLU A 386 -21.74 -9.05 -6.34
C GLU A 386 -21.34 -9.87 -5.11
N ASN A 387 -20.81 -11.08 -5.32
CA ASN A 387 -20.38 -11.94 -4.23
C ASN A 387 -19.19 -11.34 -3.50
N LEU A 388 -19.31 -11.33 -2.20
CA LEU A 388 -18.20 -11.01 -1.32
C LEU A 388 -17.15 -12.11 -1.47
N SER A 389 -15.94 -11.72 -1.78
CA SER A 389 -14.81 -12.62 -2.00
C SER A 389 -13.61 -12.19 -1.19
N GLY A 390 -12.65 -13.09 -1.04
CA GLY A 390 -11.54 -12.89 -0.14
C GLY A 390 -11.97 -12.94 1.31
N LEU A 391 -11.34 -12.14 2.14
CA LEU A 391 -11.44 -12.17 3.57
C LEU A 391 -12.03 -10.86 4.11
N TYR A 392 -12.45 -10.87 5.36
CA TYR A 392 -12.69 -9.67 6.13
C TYR A 392 -11.37 -8.89 6.23
N TYR A 393 -11.25 -7.71 5.61
CA TYR A 393 -9.96 -7.14 5.31
C TYR A 393 -9.72 -5.77 5.94
N GLY A 394 -8.59 -5.63 6.62
CA GLY A 394 -8.23 -4.46 7.43
C GLY A 394 -8.15 -3.17 6.63
N THR A 395 -7.42 -3.17 5.50
CA THR A 395 -7.26 -1.97 4.67
C THR A 395 -8.57 -1.56 3.99
N SER A 396 -9.45 -2.52 3.67
CA SER A 396 -10.78 -2.23 3.14
C SER A 396 -11.67 -1.43 4.10
N GLY A 397 -11.44 -1.57 5.42
CA GLY A 397 -12.14 -0.78 6.43
C GLY A 397 -11.46 0.55 6.76
N ALA A 398 -10.13 0.57 6.77
CA ALA A 398 -9.35 1.73 7.21
C ALA A 398 -9.20 2.80 6.11
N LEU A 399 -8.91 2.43 4.87
CA LEU A 399 -8.55 3.38 3.83
C LEU A 399 -9.68 4.29 3.32
N PRO A 400 -10.94 3.85 3.23
CA PRO A 400 -12.04 4.77 2.93
C PRO A 400 -12.15 5.92 3.95
N TYR A 401 -11.88 5.64 5.23
CA TYR A 401 -11.84 6.67 6.28
C TYR A 401 -10.68 7.65 6.09
N ILE A 402 -9.49 7.19 5.67
CA ILE A 402 -8.34 8.06 5.40
C ILE A 402 -8.65 9.05 4.28
N GLY A 403 -9.30 8.59 3.21
CA GLY A 403 -9.77 9.48 2.13
C GLY A 403 -10.76 10.54 2.63
N ALA A 404 -11.72 10.13 3.46
CA ALA A 404 -12.69 11.02 4.08
C ALA A 404 -12.04 12.05 5.01
N LEU A 405 -11.07 11.62 5.83
CA LEU A 405 -10.28 12.52 6.69
C LEU A 405 -9.59 13.61 5.88
N ARG A 406 -8.98 13.24 4.77
CA ARG A 406 -8.30 14.21 3.92
C ARG A 406 -9.27 15.19 3.27
N ILE A 407 -10.42 14.72 2.80
CA ILE A 407 -11.49 15.58 2.29
C ILE A 407 -11.94 16.57 3.37
N ALA A 408 -12.20 16.09 4.59
CA ALA A 408 -12.62 16.93 5.71
C ALA A 408 -11.54 17.97 6.10
N ALA A 409 -10.28 17.56 6.12
CA ALA A 409 -9.16 18.45 6.43
C ALA A 409 -8.98 19.59 5.40
N GLU A 410 -9.38 19.35 4.16
CA GLU A 410 -9.37 20.36 3.09
C GLU A 410 -10.70 21.13 2.96
N GLY A 411 -11.61 21.00 3.95
CA GLY A 411 -12.86 21.74 4.06
C GLY A 411 -14.06 21.12 3.36
N GLY A 412 -14.00 19.84 2.99
CA GLY A 412 -15.13 19.09 2.47
C GLY A 412 -16.14 18.73 3.57
N SER A 413 -17.43 18.85 3.26
CA SER A 413 -18.52 18.39 4.13
C SER A 413 -18.80 16.91 3.86
N ILE A 414 -18.57 16.05 4.85
CA ILE A 414 -18.80 14.60 4.77
C ILE A 414 -19.60 14.10 5.97
#